data_54084ecf14d3893fb111a704c3afd665
#
_entry.id   54084ecf14d3893fb111a704c3afd665
#
_cell.length_a   1.000
_cell.length_b   1.000
_cell.length_c   1.000
_cell.angle_alpha   90.00
_cell.angle_beta   90.00
_cell.angle_gamma   90.00
#
_symmetry.space_group_name_H-M   'P 1'
#
loop_
_entity.id
_entity.type
_entity.pdbx_description
1 polymer ?
#
loop_
_entity_poly.entity_id
_entity_poly.type
_entity_poly.pdbx_seq_one_letter_code
_entity_poly.pdbx_strand_id
1 'polypeptide(L)'
;MKSIPQTLRAFFALEAAGGILLCIAALVALIAANSPIAHSYQSLAQSSSHFVNEILMSIFFFLVGLEIKREFLFGEMRNPKNAALPVIAAIGGMAIPAIFWALFTSGAPGWAIAMPTDIALSLGALALLGSRIDTSLKIFLLTLAIADDLFSIIILGIFYSNGLSAVKIASTIGAVLLAFIIPQGKKLTLDRLIELIHPWSAFLIVPLFVLANLGVHIDFASLGETITSPVSLALIVGRPIGKLIGITVFAYLAVKLNVANMPRVLSFKEIAGAGALAGMGLTVSLFIADLAIDDAATLDQVKVGLIIAALISAVLGLAILRKFSFSQNEM
;
A
#
# COMPACT_ATOMS: atom_id res chain seq x y z
N MET A 1 8.04 1.00 -30.34
CA MET A 1 8.05 0.85 -28.86
C MET A 1 9.17 1.71 -28.32
N LYS A 2 8.86 2.75 -27.52
CA LYS A 2 9.92 3.53 -26.83
C LYS A 2 10.51 2.64 -25.75
N SER A 3 11.82 2.42 -25.75
CA SER A 3 12.50 1.66 -24.70
C SER A 3 12.28 2.33 -23.34
N ILE A 4 11.90 1.53 -22.35
CA ILE A 4 11.74 2.00 -20.96
C ILE A 4 13.10 2.55 -20.50
N PRO A 5 13.15 3.77 -19.91
CA PRO A 5 14.39 4.30 -19.34
C PRO A 5 15.00 3.30 -18.34
N GLN A 6 16.30 3.10 -18.38
CA GLN A 6 17.01 2.14 -17.51
C GLN A 6 16.73 2.39 -16.02
N THR A 7 16.61 3.66 -15.62
CA THR A 7 16.26 4.07 -14.24
C THR A 7 14.89 3.54 -13.80
N LEU A 8 13.88 3.60 -14.66
CA LEU A 8 12.53 3.10 -14.34
C LEU A 8 12.50 1.58 -14.28
N ARG A 9 13.27 0.91 -15.13
CA ARG A 9 13.40 -0.57 -15.10
C ARG A 9 14.09 -1.05 -13.82
N ALA A 10 15.15 -0.36 -13.40
CA ALA A 10 15.85 -0.64 -12.16
C ALA A 10 14.93 -0.41 -10.94
N PHE A 11 14.16 0.67 -10.93
CA PHE A 11 13.17 0.95 -9.89
C PHE A 11 12.12 -0.17 -9.76
N PHE A 12 11.48 -0.59 -10.84
CA PHE A 12 10.51 -1.69 -10.80
C PHE A 12 11.11 -3.03 -10.37
N ALA A 13 12.38 -3.30 -10.72
CA ALA A 13 13.07 -4.51 -10.28
C ALA A 13 13.35 -4.48 -8.77
N LEU A 14 13.71 -3.32 -8.24
CA LEU A 14 13.98 -3.12 -6.82
C LEU A 14 12.70 -3.23 -5.99
N GLU A 15 11.60 -2.62 -6.43
CA GLU A 15 10.28 -2.75 -5.81
C GLU A 15 9.79 -4.20 -5.80
N ALA A 16 9.93 -4.92 -6.90
CA ALA A 16 9.55 -6.32 -6.97
C ALA A 16 10.37 -7.19 -6.00
N ALA A 17 11.67 -6.93 -5.86
CA ALA A 17 12.53 -7.64 -4.92
C ALA A 17 12.18 -7.29 -3.46
N GLY A 18 11.89 -6.01 -3.17
CA GLY A 18 11.38 -5.55 -1.88
C GLY A 18 10.07 -6.23 -1.49
N GLY A 19 9.14 -6.35 -2.44
CA GLY A 19 7.86 -7.06 -2.24
C GLY A 19 8.03 -8.53 -1.91
N ILE A 20 8.98 -9.24 -2.54
CA ILE A 20 9.30 -10.63 -2.21
C ILE A 20 9.86 -10.73 -0.79
N LEU A 21 10.79 -9.86 -0.42
CA LEU A 21 11.37 -9.84 0.93
C LEU A 21 10.31 -9.52 1.99
N LEU A 22 9.37 -8.63 1.65
CA LEU A 22 8.25 -8.31 2.52
C LEU A 22 7.33 -9.51 2.75
N CYS A 23 7.03 -10.30 1.71
CA CYS A 23 6.30 -11.56 1.84
C CYS A 23 7.06 -12.56 2.74
N ILE A 24 8.39 -12.67 2.59
CA ILE A 24 9.23 -13.52 3.44
C ILE A 24 9.18 -13.03 4.89
N ALA A 25 9.31 -11.73 5.13
CA ALA A 25 9.24 -11.15 6.48
C ALA A 25 7.87 -11.41 7.12
N ALA A 26 6.77 -11.26 6.38
CA ALA A 26 5.42 -11.58 6.83
C ALA A 26 5.28 -13.06 7.23
N LEU A 27 5.80 -13.95 6.40
CA LEU A 27 5.77 -15.39 6.67
C LEU A 27 6.61 -15.75 7.91
N VAL A 28 7.81 -15.18 8.04
CA VAL A 28 8.69 -15.38 9.21
C VAL A 28 8.00 -14.87 10.48
N ALA A 29 7.36 -13.69 10.45
CA ALA A 29 6.62 -13.15 11.57
C ALA A 29 5.49 -14.09 12.03
N LEU A 30 4.72 -14.64 11.09
CA LEU A 30 3.64 -15.59 11.38
C LEU A 30 4.18 -16.90 11.95
N ILE A 31 5.24 -17.47 11.36
CA ILE A 31 5.86 -18.71 11.84
C ILE A 31 6.43 -18.48 13.25
N ALA A 32 7.14 -17.39 13.48
CA ALA A 32 7.73 -17.09 14.79
C ALA A 32 6.66 -16.92 15.88
N ALA A 33 5.56 -16.21 15.57
CA ALA A 33 4.46 -15.98 16.51
C ALA A 33 3.67 -17.27 16.85
N ASN A 34 3.78 -18.33 16.03
CA ASN A 34 3.06 -19.59 16.19
C ASN A 34 4.00 -20.79 16.43
N SER A 35 5.22 -20.54 16.90
CA SER A 35 6.24 -21.53 17.15
C SER A 35 6.62 -21.56 18.64
N PRO A 36 7.44 -22.53 19.10
CA PRO A 36 7.94 -22.58 20.46
C PRO A 36 8.71 -21.33 20.92
N ILE A 37 9.20 -20.50 19.98
CA ILE A 37 9.89 -19.25 20.28
C ILE A 37 8.94 -18.02 20.34
N ALA A 38 7.61 -18.22 20.30
CA ALA A 38 6.62 -17.13 20.27
C ALA A 38 6.83 -16.09 21.38
N HIS A 39 7.09 -16.54 22.63
CA HIS A 39 7.34 -15.64 23.75
C HIS A 39 8.59 -14.76 23.54
N SER A 40 9.69 -15.35 23.08
CA SER A 40 10.92 -14.60 22.79
C SER A 40 10.74 -13.62 21.63
N TYR A 41 10.02 -14.04 20.59
CA TYR A 41 9.66 -13.19 19.46
C TYR A 41 8.81 -12.00 19.89
N GLN A 42 7.75 -12.22 20.68
CA GLN A 42 6.89 -11.14 21.18
C GLN A 42 7.65 -10.16 22.09
N SER A 43 8.51 -10.67 22.97
CA SER A 43 9.37 -9.83 23.82
C SER A 43 10.32 -8.97 22.98
N LEU A 44 10.92 -9.52 21.94
CA LEU A 44 11.78 -8.78 21.02
C LEU A 44 10.99 -7.74 20.21
N ALA A 45 9.83 -8.09 19.69
CA ALA A 45 8.95 -7.19 18.96
C ALA A 45 8.52 -6.00 19.84
N GLN A 46 8.11 -6.25 21.09
CA GLN A 46 7.73 -5.20 22.03
C GLN A 46 8.92 -4.30 22.40
N SER A 47 10.09 -4.88 22.71
CA SER A 47 11.27 -4.08 23.09
C SER A 47 11.80 -3.22 21.94
N SER A 48 11.60 -3.63 20.69
CA SER A 48 12.00 -2.90 19.48
C SER A 48 10.91 -1.98 18.92
N SER A 49 9.68 -2.05 19.43
CA SER A 49 8.51 -1.36 18.85
C SER A 49 8.71 0.15 18.72
N HIS A 50 9.26 0.82 19.74
CA HIS A 50 9.55 2.25 19.68
C HIS A 50 10.54 2.59 18.56
N PHE A 51 11.64 1.85 18.45
CA PHE A 51 12.64 2.06 17.41
C PHE A 51 12.05 1.83 16.01
N VAL A 52 11.31 0.73 15.85
CA VAL A 52 10.74 0.33 14.55
C VAL A 52 9.60 1.25 14.13
N ASN A 53 8.63 1.50 15.02
CA ASN A 53 7.40 2.21 14.68
C ASN A 53 7.58 3.74 14.66
N GLU A 54 8.57 4.28 15.36
CA GLU A 54 8.79 5.73 15.37
C GLU A 54 9.98 6.12 14.49
N ILE A 55 11.18 5.54 14.73
CA ILE A 55 12.38 5.97 14.02
C ILE A 55 12.41 5.44 12.58
N LEU A 56 12.28 4.11 12.40
CA LEU A 56 12.35 3.53 11.05
C LEU A 56 11.18 3.98 10.19
N MET A 57 9.97 4.06 10.74
CA MET A 57 8.81 4.54 9.99
C MET A 57 8.89 6.03 9.67
N SER A 58 9.54 6.87 10.50
CA SER A 58 9.81 8.27 10.12
C SER A 58 10.73 8.36 8.90
N ILE A 59 11.76 7.50 8.80
CA ILE A 59 12.63 7.45 7.62
C ILE A 59 11.85 6.97 6.39
N PHE A 60 10.97 5.98 6.55
CA PHE A 60 10.07 5.52 5.50
C PHE A 60 9.16 6.65 5.00
N PHE A 61 8.48 7.37 5.90
CA PHE A 61 7.61 8.47 5.50
C PHE A 61 8.36 9.68 4.94
N PHE A 62 9.62 9.89 5.36
CA PHE A 62 10.49 10.86 4.71
C PHE A 62 10.77 10.49 3.26
N LEU A 63 11.05 9.21 2.97
CA LEU A 63 11.20 8.71 1.60
C LEU A 63 9.91 8.89 0.80
N VAL A 64 8.76 8.50 1.35
CA VAL A 64 7.44 8.71 0.72
C VAL A 64 7.23 10.19 0.39
N GLY A 65 7.59 11.10 1.30
CA GLY A 65 7.55 12.55 1.05
C GLY A 65 8.44 13.00 -0.11
N LEU A 66 9.65 12.42 -0.24
CA LEU A 66 10.54 12.68 -1.38
C LEU A 66 9.94 12.16 -2.70
N GLU A 67 9.32 10.97 -2.69
CA GLU A 67 8.68 10.37 -3.85
C GLU A 67 7.45 11.16 -4.28
N ILE A 68 6.59 11.57 -3.34
CA ILE A 68 5.46 12.47 -3.61
C ILE A 68 5.95 13.76 -4.25
N LYS A 69 6.96 14.40 -3.67
CA LYS A 69 7.55 15.64 -4.21
C LYS A 69 8.12 15.44 -5.61
N ARG A 70 8.84 14.33 -5.84
CA ARG A 70 9.39 13.99 -7.14
C ARG A 70 8.29 13.82 -8.19
N GLU A 71 7.20 13.15 -7.81
CA GLU A 71 6.06 12.90 -8.68
C GLU A 71 5.36 14.20 -9.11
N PHE A 72 5.19 15.15 -8.18
CA PHE A 72 4.64 16.48 -8.47
C PHE A 72 5.54 17.33 -9.36
N LEU A 73 6.87 17.27 -9.18
CA LEU A 73 7.80 18.14 -9.89
C LEU A 73 8.20 17.56 -11.25
N PHE A 74 8.35 16.26 -11.35
CA PHE A 74 9.00 15.60 -12.49
C PHE A 74 8.25 14.38 -13.03
N GLY A 75 7.24 13.85 -12.29
CA GLY A 75 6.46 12.68 -12.63
C GLY A 75 5.16 12.99 -13.39
N GLU A 76 4.27 12.01 -13.41
CA GLU A 76 2.96 12.11 -14.08
C GLU A 76 2.04 13.14 -13.40
N MET A 77 2.18 13.36 -12.08
CA MET A 77 1.40 14.34 -11.33
C MET A 77 1.73 15.79 -11.70
N ARG A 78 2.83 16.05 -12.40
CA ARG A 78 3.14 17.37 -12.93
C ARG A 78 2.12 17.85 -13.96
N ASN A 79 1.56 16.94 -14.74
CA ASN A 79 0.53 17.27 -15.74
C ASN A 79 -0.85 16.85 -15.19
N PRO A 80 -1.74 17.82 -14.85
CA PRO A 80 -3.05 17.52 -14.29
C PRO A 80 -3.90 16.57 -15.13
N LYS A 81 -3.75 16.60 -16.46
CA LYS A 81 -4.51 15.72 -17.37
C LYS A 81 -4.04 14.26 -17.30
N ASN A 82 -2.74 14.03 -17.07
CA ASN A 82 -2.19 12.69 -16.90
C ASN A 82 -2.45 12.16 -15.49
N ALA A 83 -2.30 13.03 -14.49
CA ALA A 83 -2.53 12.72 -13.09
C ALA A 83 -4.01 12.42 -12.77
N ALA A 84 -4.93 13.03 -13.50
CA ALA A 84 -6.36 12.94 -13.18
C ALA A 84 -6.86 11.49 -13.10
N LEU A 85 -6.43 10.61 -14.01
CA LEU A 85 -6.89 9.22 -14.02
C LEU A 85 -6.44 8.44 -12.77
N PRO A 86 -5.14 8.32 -12.45
CA PRO A 86 -4.70 7.59 -11.26
C PRO A 86 -5.14 8.25 -9.95
N VAL A 87 -5.18 9.59 -9.86
CA VAL A 87 -5.61 10.30 -8.65
C VAL A 87 -7.10 10.10 -8.36
N ILE A 88 -7.97 10.23 -9.36
CA ILE A 88 -9.42 9.99 -9.20
C ILE A 88 -9.66 8.51 -8.88
N ALA A 89 -8.93 7.61 -9.53
CA ALA A 89 -8.98 6.18 -9.24
C ALA A 89 -8.55 5.88 -7.79
N ALA A 90 -7.49 6.53 -7.27
CA ALA A 90 -7.04 6.41 -5.90
C ALA A 90 -8.13 6.85 -4.90
N ILE A 91 -8.80 7.98 -5.15
CA ILE A 91 -9.94 8.43 -4.32
C ILE A 91 -11.03 7.34 -4.26
N GLY A 92 -11.37 6.74 -5.39
CA GLY A 92 -12.33 5.62 -5.43
C GLY A 92 -11.82 4.38 -4.68
N GLY A 93 -10.52 4.07 -4.84
CA GLY A 93 -9.83 2.96 -4.16
C GLY A 93 -9.71 3.14 -2.66
N MET A 94 -9.85 4.34 -2.13
CA MET A 94 -9.90 4.63 -0.70
C MET A 94 -11.34 4.71 -0.18
N ALA A 95 -12.21 5.42 -0.90
CA ALA A 95 -13.58 5.69 -0.45
C ALA A 95 -14.41 4.39 -0.34
N ILE A 96 -14.33 3.50 -1.32
CA ILE A 96 -15.14 2.28 -1.31
C ILE A 96 -14.72 1.32 -0.18
N PRO A 97 -13.42 0.99 0.06
CA PRO A 97 -13.04 0.20 1.23
C PRO A 97 -13.42 0.85 2.58
N ALA A 98 -13.32 2.18 2.68
CA ALA A 98 -13.76 2.90 3.88
C ALA A 98 -15.28 2.77 4.11
N ILE A 99 -16.09 2.80 3.05
CA ILE A 99 -17.53 2.53 3.11
C ILE A 99 -17.80 1.09 3.57
N PHE A 100 -17.08 0.10 3.03
CA PHE A 100 -17.18 -1.28 3.50
C PHE A 100 -16.86 -1.40 4.98
N TRP A 101 -15.76 -0.74 5.43
CA TRP A 101 -15.44 -0.69 6.86
C TRP A 101 -16.61 -0.16 7.69
N ALA A 102 -17.16 1.00 7.32
CA ALA A 102 -18.26 1.62 8.05
C ALA A 102 -19.51 0.72 8.08
N LEU A 103 -19.81 0.02 6.99
CA LEU A 103 -20.97 -0.88 6.90
C LEU A 103 -20.80 -2.13 7.79
N PHE A 104 -19.62 -2.77 7.77
CA PHE A 104 -19.38 -3.99 8.54
C PHE A 104 -19.21 -3.73 10.04
N THR A 105 -18.57 -2.60 10.40
CA THR A 105 -18.22 -2.27 11.78
C THR A 105 -19.21 -1.30 12.45
N SER A 106 -20.32 -0.96 11.78
CA SER A 106 -21.28 0.05 12.25
C SER A 106 -20.66 1.40 12.56
N GLY A 107 -19.63 1.77 11.77
CA GLY A 107 -18.93 3.05 11.90
C GLY A 107 -17.85 3.10 12.98
N ALA A 108 -17.36 1.95 13.48
CA ALA A 108 -16.25 1.93 14.43
C ALA A 108 -15.00 2.66 13.88
N PRO A 109 -14.17 3.27 14.73
CA PRO A 109 -12.93 3.91 14.32
C PRO A 109 -11.99 2.91 13.62
N GLY A 110 -11.06 3.41 12.79
CA GLY A 110 -10.12 2.55 12.05
C GLY A 110 -10.42 2.39 10.55
N TRP A 111 -11.44 3.08 10.01
CA TRP A 111 -11.79 3.03 8.58
C TRP A 111 -10.61 3.33 7.63
N ALA A 112 -9.65 4.14 8.07
CA ALA A 112 -8.46 4.45 7.29
C ALA A 112 -7.51 3.24 7.11
N ILE A 113 -7.62 2.18 7.95
CA ILE A 113 -6.85 0.94 7.82
C ILE A 113 -7.13 0.23 6.48
N ALA A 114 -8.36 0.36 5.97
CA ALA A 114 -8.76 -0.28 4.73
C ALA A 114 -8.25 0.43 3.46
N MET A 115 -7.70 1.64 3.56
CA MET A 115 -7.42 2.52 2.43
C MET A 115 -6.07 2.29 1.73
N PRO A 116 -4.92 2.16 2.43
CA PRO A 116 -3.60 2.20 1.81
C PRO A 116 -3.34 1.06 0.82
N THR A 117 -2.51 1.36 -0.19
CA THR A 117 -1.96 0.39 -1.13
C THR A 117 -0.47 0.19 -0.82
N ASP A 118 0.03 -1.05 -0.90
CA ASP A 118 1.45 -1.36 -0.78
C ASP A 118 2.06 -1.50 -2.18
N ILE A 119 2.90 -0.54 -2.55
CA ILE A 119 3.55 -0.49 -3.87
C ILE A 119 4.43 -1.73 -4.08
N ALA A 120 5.25 -2.09 -3.07
CA ALA A 120 6.20 -3.18 -3.18
C ALA A 120 5.49 -4.53 -3.38
N LEU A 121 4.43 -4.80 -2.62
CA LEU A 121 3.62 -6.01 -2.78
C LEU A 121 2.90 -6.04 -4.13
N SER A 122 2.28 -4.93 -4.52
CA SER A 122 1.50 -4.84 -5.76
C SER A 122 2.39 -4.96 -7.01
N LEU A 123 3.53 -4.27 -7.05
CA LEU A 123 4.50 -4.38 -8.13
C LEU A 123 5.25 -5.73 -8.10
N GLY A 124 5.50 -6.28 -6.91
CA GLY A 124 6.05 -7.63 -6.74
C GLY A 124 5.14 -8.69 -7.33
N ALA A 125 3.85 -8.65 -7.04
CA ALA A 125 2.85 -9.53 -7.65
C ALA A 125 2.77 -9.32 -9.17
N LEU A 126 2.77 -8.07 -9.63
CA LEU A 126 2.75 -7.74 -11.05
C LEU A 126 3.98 -8.28 -11.80
N ALA A 127 5.15 -8.31 -11.13
CA ALA A 127 6.38 -8.85 -11.70
C ALA A 127 6.29 -10.35 -12.02
N LEU A 128 5.44 -11.12 -11.33
CA LEU A 128 5.20 -12.54 -11.62
C LEU A 128 4.58 -12.75 -13.03
N LEU A 129 3.93 -11.75 -13.58
CA LEU A 129 3.39 -11.78 -14.95
C LEU A 129 4.45 -11.42 -16.01
N GLY A 130 5.63 -10.97 -15.57
CA GLY A 130 6.80 -10.75 -16.42
C GLY A 130 6.60 -9.63 -17.45
N SER A 131 7.12 -9.88 -18.68
CA SER A 131 7.09 -8.91 -19.79
C SER A 131 5.72 -8.73 -20.45
N ARG A 132 4.70 -9.45 -19.99
CA ARG A 132 3.34 -9.40 -20.56
C ARG A 132 2.59 -8.13 -20.16
N ILE A 133 3.03 -7.48 -19.09
CA ILE A 133 2.38 -6.28 -18.57
C ILE A 133 3.01 -5.04 -19.18
N ASP A 134 2.13 -4.18 -19.75
CA ASP A 134 2.56 -2.91 -20.32
C ASP A 134 3.10 -1.98 -19.21
N THR A 135 4.10 -1.17 -19.57
CA THR A 135 4.71 -0.20 -18.68
C THR A 135 3.72 0.85 -18.20
N SER A 136 2.74 1.21 -19.03
CA SER A 136 1.72 2.19 -18.67
C SER A 136 0.87 1.73 -17.49
N LEU A 137 0.60 0.41 -17.35
CA LEU A 137 -0.10 -0.14 -16.18
C LEU A 137 0.74 -0.03 -14.91
N LYS A 138 2.05 -0.29 -15.03
CA LYS A 138 3.00 -0.15 -13.89
C LYS A 138 3.08 1.31 -13.43
N ILE A 139 3.17 2.25 -14.37
CA ILE A 139 3.18 3.68 -14.08
C ILE A 139 1.83 4.11 -13.47
N PHE A 140 0.70 3.65 -14.02
CA PHE A 140 -0.62 3.92 -13.45
C PHE A 140 -0.71 3.44 -11.99
N LEU A 141 -0.28 2.20 -11.71
CA LEU A 141 -0.31 1.63 -10.37
C LEU A 141 0.63 2.37 -9.41
N LEU A 142 1.82 2.77 -9.88
CA LEU A 142 2.78 3.56 -9.10
C LEU A 142 2.21 4.94 -8.74
N THR A 143 1.70 5.70 -9.72
CA THR A 143 1.12 7.03 -9.47
C THR A 143 -0.13 6.94 -8.58
N LEU A 144 -0.95 5.89 -8.77
CA LEU A 144 -2.11 5.62 -7.92
C LEU A 144 -1.68 5.39 -6.46
N ALA A 145 -0.66 4.57 -6.22
CA ALA A 145 -0.20 4.27 -4.88
C ALA A 145 0.47 5.48 -4.20
N ILE A 146 1.24 6.30 -4.93
CA ILE A 146 1.77 7.57 -4.41
C ILE A 146 0.64 8.54 -4.05
N ALA A 147 -0.47 8.56 -4.82
CA ALA A 147 -1.65 9.34 -4.47
C ALA A 147 -2.34 8.79 -3.22
N ASP A 148 -2.48 7.46 -3.10
CA ASP A 148 -3.01 6.79 -1.91
C ASP A 148 -2.21 7.15 -0.65
N ASP A 149 -0.88 7.12 -0.73
CA ASP A 149 0.00 7.45 0.39
C ASP A 149 -0.15 8.92 0.80
N LEU A 150 -0.17 9.84 -0.18
CA LEU A 150 -0.41 11.26 0.08
C LEU A 150 -1.74 11.48 0.82
N PHE A 151 -2.83 10.90 0.33
CA PHE A 151 -4.14 11.04 0.97
C PHE A 151 -4.19 10.35 2.33
N SER A 152 -3.54 9.19 2.50
CA SER A 152 -3.45 8.50 3.78
C SER A 152 -2.75 9.34 4.84
N ILE A 153 -1.65 10.04 4.49
CA ILE A 153 -0.94 10.94 5.39
C ILE A 153 -1.81 12.14 5.77
N ILE A 154 -2.55 12.71 4.81
CA ILE A 154 -3.48 13.83 5.08
C ILE A 154 -4.60 13.38 6.04
N ILE A 155 -5.17 12.19 5.81
CA ILE A 155 -6.22 11.61 6.65
C ILE A 155 -5.69 11.35 8.06
N LEU A 156 -4.50 10.78 8.20
CA LEU A 156 -3.84 10.60 9.48
C LEU A 156 -3.69 11.90 10.25
N GLY A 157 -3.23 12.96 9.56
CA GLY A 157 -3.07 14.27 10.16
C GLY A 157 -4.36 14.91 10.63
N ILE A 158 -5.48 14.71 9.92
CA ILE A 158 -6.77 15.34 10.24
C ILE A 158 -7.54 14.56 11.31
N PHE A 159 -7.62 13.24 11.16
CA PHE A 159 -8.56 12.43 11.94
C PHE A 159 -7.94 11.71 13.14
N TYR A 160 -6.62 11.51 13.14
CA TYR A 160 -5.92 10.73 14.19
C TYR A 160 -4.95 11.56 15.04
N SER A 161 -4.87 12.89 14.84
CA SER A 161 -3.93 13.77 15.54
C SER A 161 -4.24 14.01 17.04
N ASN A 162 -5.42 13.64 17.51
CA ASN A 162 -5.92 14.00 18.84
C ASN A 162 -5.92 12.80 19.81
N GLY A 163 -4.80 12.07 19.96
CA GLY A 163 -4.76 10.91 20.85
C GLY A 163 -3.38 10.62 21.43
N LEU A 164 -3.24 9.48 22.12
CA LEU A 164 -1.97 8.95 22.67
C LEU A 164 -0.87 8.82 21.60
N SER A 165 -1.26 8.74 20.34
CA SER A 165 -0.39 8.62 19.17
C SER A 165 0.07 9.96 18.58
N ALA A 166 -0.22 11.11 19.20
CA ALA A 166 0.08 12.44 18.66
C ALA A 166 1.58 12.61 18.30
N VAL A 167 2.48 12.05 19.10
CA VAL A 167 3.93 12.10 18.84
C VAL A 167 4.28 11.31 17.59
N LYS A 168 3.74 10.10 17.42
CA LYS A 168 3.96 9.25 16.23
C LYS A 168 3.45 9.94 14.95
N ILE A 169 2.28 10.56 15.04
CA ILE A 169 1.68 11.31 13.92
C ILE A 169 2.49 12.57 13.61
N ALA A 170 2.92 13.31 14.63
CA ALA A 170 3.75 14.49 14.46
C ALA A 170 5.11 14.14 13.82
N SER A 171 5.74 13.03 14.23
CA SER A 171 6.99 12.55 13.61
C SER A 171 6.78 12.14 12.14
N THR A 172 5.68 11.46 11.83
CA THR A 172 5.33 11.06 10.46
C THR A 172 5.10 12.26 9.56
N ILE A 173 4.23 13.20 9.99
CA ILE A 173 3.96 14.43 9.23
C ILE A 173 5.23 15.29 9.15
N GLY A 174 5.98 15.42 10.23
CA GLY A 174 7.24 16.14 10.27
C GLY A 174 8.26 15.58 9.27
N ALA A 175 8.38 14.26 9.17
CA ALA A 175 9.25 13.59 8.21
C ALA A 175 8.84 13.90 6.75
N VAL A 176 7.55 13.87 6.44
CA VAL A 176 7.03 14.23 5.11
C VAL A 176 7.29 15.72 4.82
N LEU A 177 7.02 16.61 5.77
CA LEU A 177 7.25 18.05 5.59
C LEU A 177 8.75 18.36 5.40
N LEU A 178 9.65 17.67 6.12
CA LEU A 178 11.10 17.77 5.91
C LEU A 178 11.49 17.43 4.48
N ALA A 179 10.88 16.42 3.87
CA ALA A 179 11.11 16.08 2.47
C ALA A 179 10.74 17.25 1.53
N PHE A 180 9.68 17.99 1.83
CA PHE A 180 9.25 19.16 1.05
C PHE A 180 10.17 20.38 1.23
N ILE A 181 10.88 20.52 2.34
CA ILE A 181 11.83 21.62 2.59
C ILE A 181 13.12 21.46 1.76
N ILE A 182 13.49 20.26 1.35
CA ILE A 182 14.68 20.03 0.51
C ILE A 182 14.63 20.95 -0.72
N PRO A 183 15.73 21.70 -1.04
CA PRO A 183 15.70 22.73 -2.06
C PRO A 183 15.23 22.22 -3.42
N GLN A 184 14.26 22.92 -3.98
CA GLN A 184 13.79 22.74 -5.34
C GLN A 184 14.86 23.29 -6.30
N GLY A 185 15.17 22.60 -7.34
CA GLY A 185 15.99 23.16 -8.39
C GLY A 185 17.02 22.21 -8.99
N LYS A 186 17.33 21.13 -8.30
CA LYS A 186 18.21 20.12 -8.89
C LYS A 186 17.50 18.75 -8.78
N LYS A 187 16.87 18.32 -9.87
CA LYS A 187 16.33 16.96 -10.03
C LYS A 187 17.34 15.90 -9.56
N LEU A 188 18.61 16.12 -9.88
CA LEU A 188 19.73 15.26 -9.50
C LEU A 188 19.86 15.08 -7.97
N THR A 189 19.56 16.10 -7.15
CA THR A 189 19.67 16.00 -5.69
C THR A 189 18.54 15.16 -5.11
N LEU A 190 17.31 15.34 -5.60
CA LEU A 190 16.13 14.61 -5.16
C LEU A 190 16.22 13.13 -5.55
N ASP A 191 16.56 12.85 -6.82
CA ASP A 191 16.74 11.47 -7.31
C ASP A 191 17.84 10.74 -6.54
N ARG A 192 18.97 11.41 -6.24
CA ARG A 192 20.07 10.82 -5.45
C ARG A 192 19.66 10.46 -4.02
N LEU A 193 18.86 11.31 -3.36
CA LEU A 193 18.38 11.02 -2.02
C LEU A 193 17.42 9.81 -2.03
N ILE A 194 16.52 9.76 -3.01
CA ILE A 194 15.62 8.62 -3.19
C ILE A 194 16.46 7.35 -3.47
N GLU A 195 17.39 7.38 -4.41
CA GLU A 195 18.27 6.25 -4.74
C GLU A 195 19.10 5.76 -3.53
N LEU A 196 19.48 6.65 -2.63
CA LEU A 196 20.24 6.31 -1.42
C LEU A 196 19.35 5.64 -0.36
N ILE A 197 18.14 6.17 -0.12
CA ILE A 197 17.28 5.75 0.99
C ILE A 197 16.39 4.58 0.58
N HIS A 198 15.92 4.54 -0.67
CA HIS A 198 14.95 3.55 -1.15
C HIS A 198 15.40 2.09 -0.94
N PRO A 199 16.66 1.66 -1.19
CA PRO A 199 17.10 0.31 -0.89
C PRO A 199 17.01 -0.04 0.60
N TRP A 200 17.36 0.90 1.48
CA TRP A 200 17.23 0.71 2.93
C TRP A 200 15.78 0.57 3.36
N SER A 201 14.90 1.37 2.76
CA SER A 201 13.45 1.24 3.00
C SER A 201 12.93 -0.12 2.55
N ALA A 202 13.19 -0.51 1.30
CA ALA A 202 12.65 -1.72 0.69
C ALA A 202 13.22 -3.02 1.30
N PHE A 203 14.52 -3.03 1.69
CA PHE A 203 15.19 -4.25 2.14
C PHE A 203 15.43 -4.34 3.65
N LEU A 204 15.25 -3.27 4.39
CA LEU A 204 15.49 -3.26 5.83
C LEU A 204 14.30 -2.70 6.61
N ILE A 205 13.90 -1.45 6.36
CA ILE A 205 12.93 -0.73 7.19
C ILE A 205 11.57 -1.42 7.15
N VAL A 206 11.02 -1.59 5.95
CA VAL A 206 9.68 -2.16 5.74
C VAL A 206 9.62 -3.64 6.15
N PRO A 207 10.58 -4.51 5.81
CA PRO A 207 10.63 -5.88 6.33
C PRO A 207 10.75 -5.96 7.85
N LEU A 208 11.57 -5.13 8.50
CA LEU A 208 11.66 -5.08 9.98
C LEU A 208 10.37 -4.60 10.61
N PHE A 209 9.71 -3.61 10.00
CA PHE A 209 8.41 -3.14 10.46
C PHE A 209 7.37 -4.26 10.42
N VAL A 210 7.30 -5.02 9.33
CA VAL A 210 6.37 -6.16 9.22
C VAL A 210 6.74 -7.27 10.19
N LEU A 211 8.03 -7.60 10.35
CA LEU A 211 8.49 -8.56 11.35
C LEU A 211 8.08 -8.16 12.77
N ALA A 212 8.13 -6.89 13.13
CA ALA A 212 7.78 -6.44 14.47
C ALA A 212 6.27 -6.35 14.71
N ASN A 213 5.45 -6.09 13.67
CA ASN A 213 4.05 -5.71 13.86
C ASN A 213 3.02 -6.74 13.35
N LEU A 214 3.39 -7.63 12.41
CA LEU A 214 2.45 -8.57 11.80
C LEU A 214 2.25 -9.86 12.59
N GLY A 215 3.20 -10.21 13.47
CA GLY A 215 3.10 -11.45 14.25
C GLY A 215 1.80 -11.53 15.04
N VAL A 216 0.97 -12.49 14.70
CA VAL A 216 -0.29 -12.79 15.37
C VAL A 216 -0.32 -14.26 15.74
N HIS A 217 -0.73 -14.55 16.98
CA HIS A 217 -0.95 -15.93 17.40
C HIS A 217 -2.27 -16.44 16.79
N ILE A 218 -2.19 -17.55 16.07
CA ILE A 218 -3.36 -18.18 15.44
C ILE A 218 -3.84 -19.30 16.33
N ASP A 219 -4.91 -19.04 17.08
CA ASP A 219 -5.63 -20.11 17.78
C ASP A 219 -6.69 -20.70 16.84
N PHE A 220 -6.49 -21.94 16.44
CA PHE A 220 -7.39 -22.64 15.52
C PHE A 220 -8.81 -22.82 16.08
N ALA A 221 -8.99 -22.80 17.42
CA ALA A 221 -10.30 -22.91 18.05
C ALA A 221 -11.13 -21.63 17.86
N SER A 222 -10.50 -20.45 17.93
CA SER A 222 -11.13 -19.14 17.78
C SER A 222 -10.96 -18.50 16.39
N LEU A 223 -10.18 -19.13 15.48
CA LEU A 223 -9.87 -18.58 14.16
C LEU A 223 -11.14 -18.28 13.35
N GLY A 224 -12.17 -19.12 13.44
CA GLY A 224 -13.45 -18.90 12.79
C GLY A 224 -14.12 -17.60 13.24
N GLU A 225 -14.12 -17.34 14.54
CA GLU A 225 -14.68 -16.10 15.12
C GLU A 225 -13.85 -14.87 14.69
N THR A 226 -12.52 -15.00 14.70
CA THR A 226 -11.61 -13.94 14.27
C THR A 226 -11.85 -13.56 12.80
N ILE A 227 -11.96 -14.54 11.90
CA ILE A 227 -12.20 -14.31 10.46
C ILE A 227 -13.58 -13.70 10.22
N THR A 228 -14.61 -14.16 10.96
CA THR A 228 -15.99 -13.68 10.79
C THR A 228 -16.29 -12.41 11.61
N SER A 229 -15.34 -11.88 12.35
CA SER A 229 -15.51 -10.61 13.05
C SER A 229 -15.81 -9.45 12.08
N PRO A 230 -16.59 -8.46 12.50
CA PRO A 230 -16.92 -7.32 11.65
C PRO A 230 -15.68 -6.61 11.08
N VAL A 231 -14.61 -6.50 11.89
CA VAL A 231 -13.34 -5.86 11.52
C VAL A 231 -12.60 -6.68 10.46
N SER A 232 -12.45 -8.00 10.68
CA SER A 232 -11.80 -8.86 9.69
C SER A 232 -12.59 -8.91 8.38
N LEU A 233 -13.91 -9.05 8.43
CA LEU A 233 -14.76 -9.06 7.23
C LEU A 233 -14.70 -7.74 6.47
N ALA A 234 -14.67 -6.61 7.16
CA ALA A 234 -14.50 -5.30 6.53
C ALA A 234 -13.22 -5.22 5.69
N LEU A 235 -12.12 -5.86 6.15
CA LEU A 235 -10.86 -5.91 5.41
C LEU A 235 -10.86 -6.99 4.33
N ILE A 236 -11.31 -8.21 4.66
CA ILE A 236 -11.30 -9.38 3.75
C ILE A 236 -12.16 -9.13 2.51
N VAL A 237 -13.29 -8.44 2.67
CA VAL A 237 -14.20 -8.11 1.58
C VAL A 237 -13.91 -6.72 1.04
N GLY A 238 -13.77 -5.72 1.93
CA GLY A 238 -13.64 -4.31 1.56
C GLY A 238 -12.38 -4.01 0.77
N ARG A 239 -11.25 -4.63 1.08
CA ARG A 239 -10.00 -4.35 0.35
C ARG A 239 -9.97 -4.97 -1.05
N PRO A 240 -10.12 -6.29 -1.24
CA PRO A 240 -10.06 -6.88 -2.57
C PRO A 240 -11.18 -6.39 -3.48
N ILE A 241 -12.42 -6.40 -3.01
CA ILE A 241 -13.60 -6.03 -3.81
C ILE A 241 -13.75 -4.51 -3.85
N GLY A 242 -13.59 -3.83 -2.72
CA GLY A 242 -13.77 -2.39 -2.63
C GLY A 242 -12.74 -1.62 -3.47
N LYS A 243 -11.44 -2.01 -3.43
CA LYS A 243 -10.43 -1.38 -4.26
C LYS A 243 -10.62 -1.71 -5.75
N LEU A 244 -10.94 -2.95 -6.08
CA LEU A 244 -11.25 -3.32 -7.47
C LEU A 244 -12.40 -2.46 -8.02
N ILE A 245 -13.52 -2.39 -7.31
CA ILE A 245 -14.69 -1.61 -7.73
C ILE A 245 -14.37 -0.11 -7.70
N GLY A 246 -13.82 0.40 -6.60
CA GLY A 246 -13.55 1.82 -6.42
C GLY A 246 -12.61 2.37 -7.47
N ILE A 247 -11.46 1.75 -7.67
CA ILE A 247 -10.47 2.16 -8.68
C ILE A 247 -11.07 2.08 -10.09
N THR A 248 -11.77 1.00 -10.42
CA THR A 248 -12.32 0.80 -11.78
C THR A 248 -13.45 1.75 -12.09
N VAL A 249 -14.41 1.90 -11.17
CA VAL A 249 -15.59 2.76 -11.37
C VAL A 249 -15.19 4.23 -11.42
N PHE A 250 -14.30 4.69 -10.52
CA PHE A 250 -13.85 6.06 -10.51
C PHE A 250 -12.99 6.40 -11.74
N ALA A 251 -12.12 5.46 -12.17
CA ALA A 251 -11.39 5.61 -13.44
C ALA A 251 -12.35 5.68 -14.64
N TYR A 252 -13.36 4.81 -14.69
CA TYR A 252 -14.38 4.83 -15.74
C TYR A 252 -15.14 6.15 -15.75
N LEU A 253 -15.61 6.63 -14.61
CA LEU A 253 -16.31 7.91 -14.47
C LEU A 253 -15.44 9.09 -14.88
N ALA A 254 -14.16 9.10 -14.48
CA ALA A 254 -13.22 10.15 -14.86
C ALA A 254 -13.03 10.26 -16.38
N VAL A 255 -12.94 9.13 -17.07
CA VAL A 255 -12.83 9.09 -18.54
C VAL A 255 -14.16 9.46 -19.19
N LYS A 256 -15.28 8.92 -18.72
CA LYS A 256 -16.62 9.18 -19.26
C LYS A 256 -17.03 10.66 -19.15
N LEU A 257 -16.61 11.32 -18.06
CA LEU A 257 -16.87 12.74 -17.83
C LEU A 257 -15.83 13.66 -18.50
N ASN A 258 -14.89 13.10 -19.28
CA ASN A 258 -13.80 13.83 -19.93
C ASN A 258 -12.89 14.62 -18.96
N VAL A 259 -12.83 14.23 -17.68
CA VAL A 259 -11.93 14.80 -16.67
C VAL A 259 -10.53 14.22 -16.82
N ALA A 260 -10.43 12.95 -17.22
CA ALA A 260 -9.18 12.24 -17.41
C ALA A 260 -9.09 11.56 -18.80
N ASN A 261 -7.87 11.45 -19.31
CA ASN A 261 -7.58 10.72 -20.52
C ASN A 261 -7.07 9.32 -20.20
N MET A 262 -7.62 8.31 -20.84
CA MET A 262 -7.12 6.94 -20.74
C MET A 262 -5.96 6.75 -21.74
N PRO A 263 -4.80 6.27 -21.30
CA PRO A 263 -3.73 5.89 -22.21
C PRO A 263 -4.23 4.84 -23.21
N ARG A 264 -3.89 5.01 -24.51
CA ARG A 264 -4.39 4.14 -25.59
C ARG A 264 -4.06 2.65 -25.42
N VAL A 265 -3.03 2.36 -24.64
CA VAL A 265 -2.53 0.99 -24.41
C VAL A 265 -3.26 0.32 -23.23
N LEU A 266 -3.94 1.08 -22.34
CA LEU A 266 -4.63 0.54 -21.17
C LEU A 266 -6.09 0.24 -21.48
N SER A 267 -6.59 -0.84 -20.88
CA SER A 267 -8.01 -1.19 -20.85
C SER A 267 -8.58 -1.11 -19.42
N PHE A 268 -9.89 -0.93 -19.30
CA PHE A 268 -10.54 -0.97 -17.97
C PHE A 268 -10.40 -2.33 -17.27
N LYS A 269 -10.18 -3.41 -18.01
CA LYS A 269 -9.92 -4.75 -17.45
C LYS A 269 -8.54 -4.82 -16.79
N GLU A 270 -7.54 -4.16 -17.36
CA GLU A 270 -6.20 -4.04 -16.75
C GLU A 270 -6.24 -3.11 -15.54
N ILE A 271 -7.01 -2.02 -15.60
CA ILE A 271 -7.25 -1.14 -14.43
C ILE A 271 -7.94 -1.92 -13.31
N ALA A 272 -8.92 -2.77 -13.63
CA ALA A 272 -9.58 -3.63 -12.64
C ALA A 272 -8.61 -4.63 -12.00
N GLY A 273 -7.72 -5.23 -12.80
CA GLY A 273 -6.67 -6.11 -12.27
C GLY A 273 -5.67 -5.38 -11.38
N ALA A 274 -5.24 -4.17 -11.78
CA ALA A 274 -4.40 -3.30 -10.96
C ALA A 274 -5.14 -2.88 -9.67
N GLY A 275 -6.43 -2.57 -9.76
CA GLY A 275 -7.29 -2.27 -8.62
C GLY A 275 -7.40 -3.41 -7.62
N ALA A 276 -7.51 -4.65 -8.11
CA ALA A 276 -7.47 -5.83 -7.24
C ALA A 276 -6.10 -5.98 -6.55
N LEU A 277 -4.98 -5.83 -7.29
CA LEU A 277 -3.64 -5.86 -6.70
C LEU A 277 -3.42 -4.73 -5.67
N ALA A 278 -3.99 -3.55 -5.90
CA ALA A 278 -3.92 -2.44 -4.95
C ALA A 278 -4.55 -2.80 -3.58
N GLY A 279 -5.41 -3.81 -3.51
CA GLY A 279 -5.93 -4.36 -2.25
C GLY A 279 -4.88 -5.07 -1.37
N MET A 280 -3.66 -5.32 -1.87
CA MET A 280 -2.58 -5.99 -1.13
C MET A 280 -1.89 -5.11 -0.08
N GLY A 281 -2.42 -3.95 0.28
CA GLY A 281 -1.79 -3.07 1.28
C GLY A 281 -1.63 -3.75 2.65
N LEU A 282 -0.41 -3.73 3.18
CA LEU A 282 -0.06 -4.34 4.45
C LEU A 282 0.63 -3.33 5.37
N THR A 283 1.73 -2.72 4.93
CA THR A 283 2.63 -1.91 5.74
C THR A 283 1.98 -0.66 6.34
N VAL A 284 1.49 0.24 5.50
CA VAL A 284 0.83 1.48 5.96
C VAL A 284 -0.48 1.16 6.69
N SER A 285 -1.18 0.08 6.30
CA SER A 285 -2.40 -0.37 7.01
C SER A 285 -2.11 -0.85 8.43
N LEU A 286 -1.02 -1.60 8.66
CA LEU A 286 -0.56 -1.99 10.00
C LEU A 286 -0.14 -0.77 10.82
N PHE A 287 0.55 0.19 10.19
CA PHE A 287 0.93 1.44 10.86
C PHE A 287 -0.30 2.25 11.31
N ILE A 288 -1.32 2.38 10.44
CA ILE A 288 -2.57 3.05 10.81
C ILE A 288 -3.31 2.25 11.90
N ALA A 289 -3.28 0.92 11.84
CA ALA A 289 -3.91 0.10 12.86
C ALA A 289 -3.29 0.29 14.25
N ASP A 290 -1.94 0.36 14.33
CA ASP A 290 -1.20 0.67 15.58
C ASP A 290 -1.51 2.08 16.14
N LEU A 291 -1.94 3.00 15.27
CA LEU A 291 -2.34 4.35 15.67
C LEU A 291 -3.82 4.47 16.06
N ALA A 292 -4.68 3.62 15.48
CA ALA A 292 -6.13 3.77 15.53
C ALA A 292 -6.80 2.81 16.52
N ILE A 293 -6.13 1.73 16.93
CA ILE A 293 -6.69 0.64 17.73
C ILE A 293 -5.81 0.35 18.93
N ASP A 294 -6.36 0.57 20.12
CA ASP A 294 -5.67 0.32 21.40
C ASP A 294 -5.93 -1.12 21.89
N ASP A 295 -7.02 -1.75 21.47
CA ASP A 295 -7.40 -3.10 21.89
C ASP A 295 -6.64 -4.17 21.12
N ALA A 296 -5.87 -5.00 21.84
CA ALA A 296 -5.03 -6.04 21.27
C ALA A 296 -5.83 -7.11 20.50
N ALA A 297 -7.03 -7.48 20.97
CA ALA A 297 -7.86 -8.48 20.31
C ALA A 297 -8.38 -7.97 18.97
N THR A 298 -8.81 -6.70 18.90
CA THR A 298 -9.22 -6.03 17.67
C THR A 298 -8.02 -5.87 16.71
N LEU A 299 -6.84 -5.56 17.24
CA LEU A 299 -5.62 -5.45 16.44
C LEU A 299 -5.26 -6.80 15.78
N ASP A 300 -5.42 -7.92 16.49
CA ASP A 300 -5.20 -9.26 15.93
C ASP A 300 -6.23 -9.59 14.84
N GLN A 301 -7.51 -9.21 15.00
CA GLN A 301 -8.52 -9.31 13.95
C GLN A 301 -8.12 -8.51 12.69
N VAL A 302 -7.57 -7.29 12.87
CA VAL A 302 -7.04 -6.50 11.75
C VAL A 302 -5.90 -7.21 11.05
N LYS A 303 -4.91 -7.74 11.78
CA LYS A 303 -3.76 -8.45 11.20
C LYS A 303 -4.21 -9.65 10.37
N VAL A 304 -5.09 -10.50 10.93
CA VAL A 304 -5.67 -11.65 10.22
C VAL A 304 -6.44 -11.18 8.98
N GLY A 305 -7.29 -10.17 9.11
CA GLY A 305 -8.05 -9.59 8.00
C GLY A 305 -7.15 -9.05 6.88
N LEU A 306 -6.06 -8.35 7.22
CA LEU A 306 -5.10 -7.81 6.25
C LEU A 306 -4.36 -8.91 5.49
N ILE A 307 -3.92 -9.96 6.18
CA ILE A 307 -3.22 -11.10 5.56
C ILE A 307 -4.14 -11.79 4.55
N ILE A 308 -5.36 -12.12 4.96
CA ILE A 308 -6.33 -12.78 4.08
C ILE A 308 -6.70 -11.88 2.90
N ALA A 309 -6.96 -10.61 3.16
CA ALA A 309 -7.25 -9.62 2.11
C ALA A 309 -6.11 -9.50 1.09
N ALA A 310 -4.85 -9.49 1.54
CA ALA A 310 -3.68 -9.43 0.66
C ALA A 310 -3.59 -10.67 -0.24
N LEU A 311 -3.81 -11.86 0.31
CA LEU A 311 -3.81 -13.11 -0.47
C LEU A 311 -4.94 -13.14 -1.51
N ILE A 312 -6.17 -12.78 -1.11
CA ILE A 312 -7.30 -12.70 -2.04
C ILE A 312 -7.03 -11.68 -3.14
N SER A 313 -6.52 -10.50 -2.79
CA SER A 313 -6.18 -9.43 -3.72
C SER A 313 -5.11 -9.86 -4.74
N ALA A 314 -4.07 -10.57 -4.28
CA ALA A 314 -3.04 -11.12 -5.14
C ALA A 314 -3.61 -12.11 -6.15
N VAL A 315 -4.36 -13.10 -5.68
CA VAL A 315 -4.96 -14.14 -6.53
C VAL A 315 -5.93 -13.52 -7.53
N LEU A 316 -6.82 -12.63 -7.07
CA LEU A 316 -7.83 -11.98 -7.91
C LEU A 316 -7.18 -11.10 -8.97
N GLY A 317 -6.23 -10.25 -8.58
CA GLY A 317 -5.55 -9.34 -9.48
C GLY A 317 -4.72 -10.08 -10.54
N LEU A 318 -3.95 -11.08 -10.13
CA LEU A 318 -3.18 -11.92 -11.04
C LEU A 318 -4.07 -12.71 -12.01
N ALA A 319 -5.19 -13.26 -11.53
CA ALA A 319 -6.15 -13.97 -12.38
C ALA A 319 -6.76 -13.07 -13.45
N ILE A 320 -7.20 -11.86 -13.07
CA ILE A 320 -7.74 -10.86 -14.00
C ILE A 320 -6.68 -10.48 -15.03
N LEU A 321 -5.50 -10.08 -14.59
CA LEU A 321 -4.44 -9.62 -15.49
C LEU A 321 -3.94 -10.73 -16.40
N ARG A 322 -3.78 -11.95 -15.90
CA ARG A 322 -3.39 -13.11 -16.71
C ARG A 322 -4.38 -13.36 -17.84
N LYS A 323 -5.69 -13.27 -17.55
CA LYS A 323 -6.74 -13.53 -18.55
C LYS A 323 -6.79 -12.49 -19.66
N PHE A 324 -6.58 -11.20 -19.32
CA PHE A 324 -6.82 -10.10 -20.25
C PHE A 324 -5.55 -9.56 -20.92
N SER A 325 -4.38 -9.72 -20.30
CA SER A 325 -3.11 -9.37 -20.92
C SER A 325 -2.67 -10.36 -22.02
N PHE A 326 -3.22 -11.58 -22.05
CA PHE A 326 -3.01 -12.54 -23.13
C PHE A 326 -3.75 -12.16 -24.43
N SER A 327 -4.90 -11.50 -24.30
CA SER A 327 -5.76 -11.20 -25.48
C SER A 327 -5.19 -10.10 -26.38
N GLN A 328 -4.28 -9.26 -25.90
CA GLN A 328 -3.70 -8.16 -26.70
C GLN A 328 -2.48 -8.58 -27.52
N ASN A 329 -1.81 -9.68 -27.15
CA ASN A 329 -0.64 -10.17 -27.87
C ASN A 329 -0.99 -11.15 -29.02
N GLU A 330 -2.26 -11.54 -29.15
CA GLU A 330 -2.73 -12.45 -30.19
C GLU A 330 -3.50 -11.75 -31.34
N MET A 331 -3.68 -10.44 -31.27
CA MET A 331 -4.25 -9.59 -32.34
C MET A 331 -3.15 -8.74 -33.00
#